data_4e90bda2b397917e75958a25d543018a
#
_entry.id   4e90bda2b397917e75958a25d543018a
#
_cell.length_a   1.000
_cell.length_b   1.000
_cell.length_c   1.000
_cell.angle_alpha   90.00
_cell.angle_beta   90.00
_cell.angle_gamma   90.00
#
_symmetry.space_group_name_H-M   'P 1'
#
loop_
_entity.id
_entity.type
_entity.pdbx_description
1 polymer ?
#
loop_
_entity_poly.entity_id
_entity_poly.type
_entity_poly.pdbx_seq_one_letter_code
_entity_poly.pdbx_strand_id
1 'polypeptide(L)'
;MTRGHGPLIKFGIFGLVMVVLTGALIVVFGQYRTGTTNAYSAVFTDTSGLETGDSVRAGGLRVGTVSNISMQPDHMVVVAFDADRTVPMSNGTKAAVRYLNLVGDRFLELIDGPGSTTTLPAGTQIPADRTQPALDLDLLLGGLKPVIQGLNPQDVNTLSAALLQIFQGQGGTVESLLSSTASFSTELADNNQVIEQMIDNLNAVVGTLAADGAQFSGAIDRFER
;
A
#
# COMPACT_ATOMS: atom_id res chain seq x y z
N MET A 1 64.83 19.76 19.39
CA MET A 1 63.74 19.60 18.42
C MET A 1 62.59 18.79 19.03
N THR A 2 61.73 19.42 19.78
CA THR A 2 60.55 18.78 20.38
C THR A 2 59.45 18.74 19.32
N ARG A 3 59.33 17.62 18.61
CA ARG A 3 58.20 17.38 17.69
C ARG A 3 56.92 17.39 18.52
N GLY A 4 56.18 18.46 18.40
CA GLY A 4 54.93 18.63 19.12
C GLY A 4 53.91 17.55 18.80
N HIS A 5 53.54 16.75 19.77
CA HIS A 5 52.49 15.74 19.71
C HIS A 5 51.08 16.37 19.62
N GLY A 6 51.01 17.71 19.65
CA GLY A 6 49.75 18.49 19.60
C GLY A 6 48.82 18.18 18.41
N PRO A 7 49.35 18.12 17.16
CA PRO A 7 48.46 17.79 16.03
C PRO A 7 47.97 16.34 16.05
N LEU A 8 48.79 15.39 16.50
CA LEU A 8 48.37 13.99 16.61
C LEU A 8 47.29 13.79 17.67
N ILE A 9 47.38 14.48 18.80
CA ILE A 9 46.36 14.43 19.86
C ILE A 9 45.05 15.02 19.36
N LYS A 10 45.11 16.17 18.69
CA LYS A 10 43.91 16.79 18.11
C LYS A 10 43.23 15.91 17.07
N PHE A 11 44.03 15.25 16.23
CA PHE A 11 43.50 14.32 15.21
C PHE A 11 42.90 13.06 15.86
N GLY A 12 43.53 12.55 16.94
CA GLY A 12 43.02 11.43 17.72
C GLY A 12 41.66 11.76 18.41
N ILE A 13 41.57 12.94 19.02
CA ILE A 13 40.32 13.41 19.65
C ILE A 13 39.20 13.57 18.59
N PHE A 14 39.53 14.17 17.45
CA PHE A 14 38.57 14.32 16.35
C PHE A 14 38.06 12.96 15.84
N GLY A 15 38.97 12.01 15.61
CA GLY A 15 38.64 10.66 15.21
C GLY A 15 37.73 9.95 16.21
N LEU A 16 38.02 10.07 17.51
CA LEU A 16 37.19 9.52 18.58
C LEU A 16 35.79 10.10 18.58
N VAL A 17 35.66 11.43 18.47
CA VAL A 17 34.38 12.12 18.40
C VAL A 17 33.58 11.66 17.19
N MET A 18 34.22 11.53 16.02
CA MET A 18 33.52 11.05 14.80
C MET A 18 33.00 9.61 14.94
N VAL A 19 33.79 8.71 15.54
CA VAL A 19 33.40 7.34 15.82
C VAL A 19 32.22 7.29 16.78
N VAL A 20 32.20 8.09 17.84
CA VAL A 20 31.12 8.17 18.80
C VAL A 20 29.87 8.72 18.16
N LEU A 21 29.97 9.79 17.36
CA LEU A 21 28.80 10.36 16.64
C LEU A 21 28.24 9.38 15.61
N THR A 22 29.10 8.71 14.85
CA THR A 22 28.66 7.67 13.89
C THR A 22 27.99 6.51 14.61
N GLY A 23 28.54 6.05 15.72
CA GLY A 23 27.92 5.02 16.56
C GLY A 23 26.55 5.45 17.10
N ALA A 24 26.45 6.69 17.57
CA ALA A 24 25.17 7.25 18.03
C ALA A 24 24.13 7.32 16.90
N LEU A 25 24.54 7.71 15.69
CA LEU A 25 23.66 7.71 14.52
C LEU A 25 23.17 6.29 14.18
N ILE A 26 24.07 5.31 14.18
CA ILE A 26 23.70 3.90 13.93
C ILE A 26 22.71 3.41 14.98
N VAL A 27 22.88 3.74 16.25
CA VAL A 27 21.94 3.35 17.32
C VAL A 27 20.58 4.04 17.18
N VAL A 28 20.57 5.34 16.87
CA VAL A 28 19.32 6.13 16.75
C VAL A 28 18.55 5.75 15.49
N PHE A 29 19.21 5.62 14.34
CA PHE A 29 18.56 5.35 13.06
C PHE A 29 18.45 3.86 12.74
N GLY A 30 19.22 3.00 13.38
CA GLY A 30 19.23 1.55 13.17
C GLY A 30 17.94 0.84 13.59
N GLN A 31 17.01 1.56 14.25
CA GLN A 31 15.69 1.05 14.69
C GLN A 31 15.78 -0.36 15.32
N TYR A 32 16.82 -0.63 16.09
CA TYR A 32 17.01 -1.92 16.74
C TYR A 32 15.84 -2.23 17.66
N ARG A 33 15.12 -3.30 17.33
CA ARG A 33 14.07 -3.83 18.21
C ARG A 33 14.69 -4.83 19.18
N THR A 34 14.46 -4.61 20.46
CA THR A 34 14.97 -5.49 21.53
C THR A 34 13.93 -6.55 21.96
N GLY A 35 12.78 -6.61 21.30
CA GLY A 35 11.70 -7.56 21.58
C GLY A 35 12.01 -8.98 21.07
N THR A 36 11.47 -9.98 21.75
CA THR A 36 11.50 -11.37 21.25
C THR A 36 10.49 -11.51 20.12
N THR A 37 10.96 -11.93 18.95
CA THR A 37 10.14 -12.13 17.75
C THR A 37 10.01 -13.61 17.41
N ASN A 38 8.97 -13.96 16.68
CA ASN A 38 8.81 -15.24 16.01
C ASN A 38 8.93 -15.04 14.51
N ALA A 39 9.58 -15.98 13.81
CA ALA A 39 9.69 -15.98 12.37
C ALA A 39 8.43 -16.61 11.74
N TYR A 40 8.00 -16.03 10.63
CA TYR A 40 6.89 -16.50 9.80
C TYR A 40 7.21 -16.30 8.33
N SER A 41 6.39 -16.85 7.45
CA SER A 41 6.46 -16.56 6.03
C SER A 41 5.06 -16.45 5.43
N ALA A 42 4.94 -15.80 4.27
CA ALA A 42 3.70 -15.71 3.52
C ALA A 42 3.98 -15.81 2.02
N VAL A 43 3.07 -16.47 1.30
CA VAL A 43 3.17 -16.68 -0.15
C VAL A 43 2.31 -15.65 -0.86
N PHE A 44 2.88 -14.93 -1.82
CA PHE A 44 2.20 -13.91 -2.60
C PHE A 44 2.31 -14.19 -4.09
N THR A 45 1.34 -13.72 -4.85
CA THR A 45 1.40 -13.68 -6.32
C THR A 45 2.23 -12.49 -6.80
N ASP A 46 2.23 -11.40 -6.06
CA ASP A 46 2.96 -10.18 -6.37
C ASP A 46 3.32 -9.41 -5.09
N THR A 47 4.56 -8.94 -5.00
CA THR A 47 5.09 -8.16 -3.89
C THR A 47 5.77 -6.88 -4.36
N SER A 48 5.38 -6.36 -5.54
CA SER A 48 6.02 -5.20 -6.16
C SER A 48 6.26 -4.04 -5.18
N GLY A 49 7.51 -3.62 -5.10
CA GLY A 49 7.96 -2.53 -4.23
C GLY A 49 8.13 -2.89 -2.76
N LEU A 50 7.90 -4.14 -2.33
CA LEU A 50 8.25 -4.60 -0.98
C LEU A 50 9.72 -5.03 -0.95
N GLU A 51 10.45 -4.56 0.06
CA GLU A 51 11.89 -4.81 0.21
C GLU A 51 12.22 -5.46 1.55
N THR A 52 13.39 -6.11 1.60
CA THR A 52 13.95 -6.60 2.85
C THR A 52 14.29 -5.41 3.76
N GLY A 53 13.83 -5.44 5.00
CA GLY A 53 13.94 -4.33 5.94
C GLY A 53 12.65 -3.56 6.14
N ASP A 54 11.66 -3.74 5.26
CA ASP A 54 10.36 -3.10 5.37
C ASP A 54 9.62 -3.51 6.65
N SER A 55 8.76 -2.60 7.11
CA SER A 55 8.01 -2.83 8.35
C SER A 55 6.89 -3.84 8.16
N VAL A 56 6.74 -4.73 9.14
CA VAL A 56 5.54 -5.54 9.33
C VAL A 56 4.65 -4.85 10.34
N ARG A 57 3.37 -4.68 10.03
CA ARG A 57 2.41 -3.95 10.87
C ARG A 57 1.16 -4.77 11.15
N ALA A 58 0.61 -4.56 12.34
CA ALA A 58 -0.69 -5.09 12.74
C ALA A 58 -1.50 -3.96 13.37
N GLY A 59 -2.70 -3.67 12.87
CA GLY A 59 -3.51 -2.54 13.34
C GLY A 59 -2.79 -1.18 13.20
N GLY A 60 -1.90 -1.01 12.19
CA GLY A 60 -1.10 0.20 11.98
C GLY A 60 0.20 0.28 12.80
N LEU A 61 0.36 -0.52 13.85
CA LEU A 61 1.55 -0.53 14.69
C LEU A 61 2.64 -1.42 14.06
N ARG A 62 3.90 -0.99 14.09
CA ARG A 62 5.02 -1.80 13.65
C ARG A 62 5.27 -2.93 14.65
N VAL A 63 5.08 -4.16 14.19
CA VAL A 63 5.22 -5.38 15.00
C VAL A 63 6.36 -6.28 14.53
N GLY A 64 6.96 -5.99 13.35
CA GLY A 64 8.02 -6.81 12.79
C GLY A 64 8.76 -6.15 11.64
N THR A 65 9.53 -6.97 10.95
CA THR A 65 10.35 -6.55 9.81
C THR A 65 10.39 -7.70 8.78
N VAL A 66 10.38 -7.35 7.50
CA VAL A 66 10.61 -8.29 6.40
C VAL A 66 12.08 -8.70 6.40
N SER A 67 12.35 -9.99 6.56
CA SER A 67 13.72 -10.51 6.67
C SER A 67 14.29 -11.00 5.35
N ASN A 68 13.44 -11.55 4.47
CA ASN A 68 13.86 -12.04 3.16
C ASN A 68 12.68 -12.14 2.19
N ILE A 69 12.96 -11.94 0.91
CA ILE A 69 12.01 -12.11 -0.19
C ILE A 69 12.65 -13.03 -1.23
N SER A 70 11.96 -14.08 -1.61
CA SER A 70 12.47 -15.07 -2.56
C SER A 70 11.37 -15.53 -3.52
N MET A 71 11.71 -15.61 -4.81
CA MET A 71 10.82 -16.14 -5.83
C MET A 71 10.94 -17.66 -5.90
N GLN A 72 9.80 -18.35 -5.99
CA GLN A 72 9.72 -19.78 -6.21
C GLN A 72 9.67 -20.12 -7.71
N PRO A 73 9.97 -21.38 -8.10
CA PRO A 73 9.92 -21.80 -9.51
C PRO A 73 8.53 -21.67 -10.17
N ASP A 74 7.47 -21.65 -9.38
CA ASP A 74 6.08 -21.46 -9.80
C ASP A 74 5.67 -19.97 -9.95
N HIS A 75 6.65 -19.07 -9.93
CA HIS A 75 6.48 -17.60 -9.95
C HIS A 75 5.78 -17.01 -8.72
N MET A 76 5.53 -17.79 -7.67
CA MET A 76 5.06 -17.28 -6.40
C MET A 76 6.23 -16.67 -5.63
N VAL A 77 5.94 -15.66 -4.82
CA VAL A 77 6.93 -14.98 -4.00
C VAL A 77 6.72 -15.34 -2.53
N VAL A 78 7.77 -15.85 -1.88
CA VAL A 78 7.76 -16.10 -0.44
C VAL A 78 8.42 -14.93 0.26
N VAL A 79 7.66 -14.30 1.14
CA VAL A 79 8.12 -13.24 2.03
C VAL A 79 8.31 -13.83 3.41
N ALA A 80 9.56 -13.89 3.88
CA ALA A 80 9.90 -14.23 5.26
C ALA A 80 9.93 -12.95 6.09
N PHE A 81 9.35 -13.00 7.27
CA PHE A 81 9.28 -11.85 8.18
C PHE A 81 9.30 -12.32 9.64
N ASP A 82 9.63 -11.39 10.52
CA ASP A 82 9.48 -11.57 11.96
C ASP A 82 8.27 -10.80 12.48
N ALA A 83 7.67 -11.29 13.55
CA ALA A 83 6.62 -10.60 14.27
C ALA A 83 6.83 -10.74 15.78
N ASP A 84 6.48 -9.69 16.52
CA ASP A 84 6.56 -9.65 17.97
C ASP A 84 5.68 -10.76 18.58
N ARG A 85 6.19 -11.45 19.59
CA ARG A 85 5.46 -12.55 20.28
C ARG A 85 4.19 -12.08 20.99
N THR A 86 4.11 -10.79 21.27
CA THR A 86 2.92 -10.20 21.91
C THR A 86 1.75 -10.04 20.95
N VAL A 87 1.99 -10.15 19.64
CA VAL A 87 0.95 -10.06 18.61
C VAL A 87 0.29 -11.43 18.45
N PRO A 88 -0.99 -11.55 18.80
CA PRO A 88 -1.70 -12.80 18.63
C PRO A 88 -1.94 -13.07 17.15
N MET A 89 -1.18 -13.98 16.57
CA MET A 89 -1.45 -14.48 15.21
C MET A 89 -2.28 -15.76 15.30
N SER A 90 -3.34 -15.83 14.50
CA SER A 90 -4.24 -16.97 14.45
C SER A 90 -4.23 -17.64 13.08
N ASN A 91 -4.83 -18.82 12.98
CA ASN A 91 -5.04 -19.48 11.70
C ASN A 91 -5.92 -18.67 10.72
N GLY A 92 -6.64 -17.64 11.21
CA GLY A 92 -7.38 -16.68 10.37
C GLY A 92 -6.55 -15.49 9.92
N THR A 93 -5.33 -15.30 10.43
CA THR A 93 -4.49 -14.15 10.08
C THR A 93 -4.17 -14.14 8.59
N LYS A 94 -4.39 -12.99 7.95
CA LYS A 94 -4.08 -12.69 6.57
C LYS A 94 -2.87 -11.77 6.49
N ALA A 95 -2.16 -11.80 5.37
CA ALA A 95 -1.06 -10.89 5.09
C ALA A 95 -1.34 -10.09 3.82
N ALA A 96 -1.08 -8.79 3.83
CA ALA A 96 -1.29 -7.92 2.68
C ALA A 96 -0.10 -6.99 2.46
N VAL A 97 0.30 -6.80 1.21
CA VAL A 97 1.28 -5.77 0.85
C VAL A 97 0.55 -4.46 0.60
N ARG A 98 0.93 -3.42 1.37
CA ARG A 98 0.27 -2.11 1.31
C ARG A 98 1.24 -0.97 1.09
N TYR A 99 0.74 0.15 0.60
CA TYR A 99 1.51 1.39 0.51
C TYR A 99 1.75 1.99 1.89
N LEU A 100 3.00 2.33 2.17
CA LEU A 100 3.38 3.10 3.33
C LEU A 100 3.20 4.60 3.07
N ASN A 101 3.47 5.02 1.84
CA ASN A 101 3.35 6.41 1.38
C ASN A 101 3.05 6.47 -0.13
N LEU A 102 2.84 7.70 -0.63
CA LEU A 102 2.51 7.95 -2.05
C LEU A 102 3.73 7.84 -2.99
N VAL A 103 4.95 7.78 -2.45
CA VAL A 103 6.18 7.69 -3.25
C VAL A 103 6.47 6.25 -3.68
N GLY A 104 5.83 5.27 -3.04
CA GLY A 104 5.92 3.88 -3.46
C GLY A 104 6.46 2.92 -2.40
N ASP A 105 6.90 3.42 -1.22
CA ASP A 105 7.33 2.53 -0.15
C ASP A 105 6.18 1.63 0.29
N ARG A 106 6.53 0.40 0.64
CA ARG A 106 5.57 -0.65 1.04
C ARG A 106 5.75 -1.06 2.49
N PHE A 107 4.78 -1.78 2.99
CA PHE A 107 4.85 -2.51 4.24
C PHE A 107 4.00 -3.77 4.16
N LEU A 108 4.31 -4.74 5.00
CA LEU A 108 3.53 -5.95 5.17
C LEU A 108 2.51 -5.73 6.29
N GLU A 109 1.22 -5.80 5.97
CA GLU A 109 0.15 -5.71 6.96
C GLU A 109 -0.31 -7.11 7.37
N LEU A 110 -0.37 -7.34 8.67
CA LEU A 110 -1.03 -8.51 9.26
C LEU A 110 -2.44 -8.11 9.66
N ILE A 111 -3.42 -8.77 9.07
CA ILE A 111 -4.84 -8.49 9.24
C ILE A 111 -5.46 -9.67 9.98
N ASP A 112 -6.18 -9.40 11.06
CA ASP A 112 -6.98 -10.43 11.69
C ASP A 112 -8.17 -10.78 10.79
N GLY A 113 -8.42 -12.06 10.63
CA GLY A 113 -9.46 -12.57 9.74
C GLY A 113 -10.41 -13.52 10.45
N PRO A 114 -11.59 -13.77 9.90
CA PRO A 114 -12.50 -14.76 10.43
C PRO A 114 -11.84 -16.14 10.38
N GLY A 115 -11.96 -16.89 11.46
CA GLY A 115 -11.39 -18.23 11.55
C GLY A 115 -11.19 -18.71 12.97
N SER A 116 -10.42 -19.77 13.12
CA SER A 116 -10.07 -20.36 14.40
C SER A 116 -9.24 -19.38 15.22
N THR A 117 -9.55 -19.29 16.52
CA THR A 117 -8.74 -18.59 17.53
C THR A 117 -7.45 -19.32 17.88
N THR A 118 -7.18 -20.45 17.23
CA THR A 118 -5.94 -21.22 17.43
C THR A 118 -4.74 -20.40 17.01
N THR A 119 -3.80 -20.21 17.94
CA THR A 119 -2.57 -19.46 17.69
C THR A 119 -1.74 -20.13 16.60
N LEU A 120 -1.28 -19.32 15.65
CA LEU A 120 -0.41 -19.75 14.57
C LEU A 120 0.99 -20.09 15.13
N PRO A 121 1.49 -21.32 15.00
CA PRO A 121 2.82 -21.68 15.47
C PRO A 121 3.92 -20.86 14.77
N ALA A 122 5.00 -20.56 15.47
CA ALA A 122 6.18 -19.94 14.87
C ALA A 122 6.73 -20.82 13.72
N GLY A 123 7.21 -20.20 12.66
CA GLY A 123 7.69 -20.88 11.46
C GLY A 123 6.58 -21.25 10.46
N THR A 124 5.32 -20.99 10.77
CA THR A 124 4.22 -21.30 9.85
C THR A 124 4.24 -20.37 8.64
N GLN A 125 3.87 -20.94 7.49
CA GLN A 125 3.68 -20.20 6.25
C GLN A 125 2.20 -19.87 6.04
N ILE A 126 1.90 -18.59 5.78
CA ILE A 126 0.57 -18.13 5.38
C ILE A 126 0.41 -18.44 3.89
N PRO A 127 -0.56 -19.25 3.49
CA PRO A 127 -0.75 -19.63 2.09
C PRO A 127 -1.34 -18.47 1.26
N ALA A 128 -1.24 -18.59 -0.07
CA ALA A 128 -1.62 -17.54 -1.02
C ALA A 128 -3.11 -17.16 -0.99
N ASP A 129 -3.99 -18.05 -0.58
CA ASP A 129 -5.44 -17.79 -0.40
C ASP A 129 -5.74 -16.82 0.76
N ARG A 130 -4.78 -16.65 1.66
CA ARG A 130 -4.84 -15.71 2.79
C ARG A 130 -3.91 -14.51 2.63
N THR A 131 -3.38 -14.27 1.43
CA THR A 131 -2.55 -13.12 1.14
C THR A 131 -3.22 -12.20 0.13
N GLN A 132 -2.92 -10.91 0.23
CA GLN A 132 -3.33 -9.89 -0.73
C GLN A 132 -2.08 -9.31 -1.37
N PRO A 133 -1.95 -9.38 -2.70
CA PRO A 133 -0.79 -8.86 -3.41
C PRO A 133 -0.70 -7.34 -3.31
N ALA A 134 0.42 -6.81 -3.76
CA ALA A 134 0.61 -5.38 -3.91
C ALA A 134 -0.43 -4.79 -4.87
N LEU A 135 -1.04 -3.69 -4.47
CA LEU A 135 -1.96 -2.96 -5.33
C LEU A 135 -1.16 -2.25 -6.44
N ASP A 136 -1.60 -2.39 -7.68
CA ASP A 136 -1.03 -1.68 -8.82
C ASP A 136 -1.77 -0.34 -9.02
N LEU A 137 -1.09 0.77 -8.67
CA LEU A 137 -1.65 2.12 -8.85
C LEU A 137 -1.72 2.52 -10.31
N ASP A 138 -0.83 2.03 -11.17
CA ASP A 138 -0.84 2.36 -12.59
C ASP A 138 -2.07 1.77 -13.26
N LEU A 139 -2.45 0.55 -12.86
CA LEU A 139 -3.68 -0.08 -13.34
C LEU A 139 -4.92 0.70 -12.89
N LEU A 140 -4.96 1.14 -11.64
CA LEU A 140 -6.07 1.94 -11.10
C LEU A 140 -6.16 3.31 -11.77
N LEU A 141 -5.03 4.02 -11.91
CA LEU A 141 -4.97 5.32 -12.56
C LEU A 141 -5.25 5.20 -14.06
N GLY A 142 -4.78 4.12 -14.69
CA GLY A 142 -5.09 3.80 -16.09
C GLY A 142 -6.59 3.62 -16.32
N GLY A 143 -7.29 2.99 -15.38
CA GLY A 143 -8.75 2.88 -15.40
C GLY A 143 -9.49 4.22 -15.26
N LEU A 144 -8.85 5.22 -14.63
CA LEU A 144 -9.42 6.57 -14.49
C LEU A 144 -9.22 7.45 -15.73
N LYS A 145 -8.27 7.07 -16.60
CA LYS A 145 -7.92 7.83 -17.81
C LYS A 145 -9.11 8.17 -18.72
N PRO A 146 -10.04 7.24 -19.05
CA PRO A 146 -11.19 7.56 -19.88
C PRO A 146 -12.14 8.56 -19.21
N VAL A 147 -12.26 8.52 -17.89
CA VAL A 147 -13.10 9.49 -17.15
C VAL A 147 -12.49 10.88 -17.23
N ILE A 148 -11.17 11.02 -17.05
CA ILE A 148 -10.48 12.31 -17.15
C ILE A 148 -10.49 12.82 -18.60
N GLN A 149 -10.37 11.95 -19.59
CA GLN A 149 -10.42 12.32 -21.02
C GLN A 149 -11.81 12.72 -21.49
N GLY A 150 -12.87 12.23 -20.82
CA GLY A 150 -14.26 12.63 -21.08
C GLY A 150 -14.62 13.99 -20.47
N LEU A 151 -13.80 14.56 -19.59
CA LEU A 151 -14.04 15.91 -19.06
C LEU A 151 -13.58 16.96 -20.08
N ASN A 152 -14.52 17.83 -20.45
CA ASN A 152 -14.20 18.98 -21.31
C ASN A 152 -13.36 19.99 -20.51
N PRO A 153 -12.11 20.32 -20.95
CA PRO A 153 -11.25 21.25 -20.22
C PRO A 153 -11.86 22.66 -20.04
N GLN A 154 -12.74 23.06 -20.96
CA GLN A 154 -13.44 24.35 -20.89
C GLN A 154 -14.39 24.40 -19.69
N ASP A 155 -15.12 23.29 -19.43
CA ASP A 155 -16.09 23.24 -18.33
C ASP A 155 -15.39 23.21 -16.97
N VAL A 156 -14.29 22.49 -16.87
CA VAL A 156 -13.43 22.49 -15.66
C VAL A 156 -12.87 23.89 -15.40
N ASN A 157 -12.41 24.60 -16.43
CA ASN A 157 -11.92 25.97 -16.29
C ASN A 157 -13.05 26.95 -15.90
N THR A 158 -14.22 26.80 -16.47
CA THR A 158 -15.40 27.63 -16.16
C THR A 158 -15.84 27.42 -14.70
N LEU A 159 -15.88 26.16 -14.26
CA LEU A 159 -16.19 25.83 -12.87
C LEU A 159 -15.15 26.39 -11.89
N SER A 160 -13.87 26.23 -12.23
CA SER A 160 -12.76 26.76 -11.42
C SER A 160 -12.78 28.29 -11.33
N ALA A 161 -13.07 28.97 -12.43
CA ALA A 161 -13.22 30.42 -12.47
C ALA A 161 -14.44 30.90 -11.64
N ALA A 162 -15.57 30.18 -11.71
CA ALA A 162 -16.73 30.47 -10.91
C ALA A 162 -16.49 30.30 -9.41
N LEU A 163 -15.76 29.23 -9.02
CA LEU A 163 -15.35 29.03 -7.61
C LEU A 163 -14.42 30.14 -7.14
N LEU A 164 -13.44 30.56 -7.94
CA LEU A 164 -12.55 31.68 -7.62
C LEU A 164 -13.31 33.00 -7.43
N GLN A 165 -14.31 33.28 -8.27
CA GLN A 165 -15.16 34.46 -8.13
C GLN A 165 -15.97 34.45 -6.83
N ILE A 166 -16.46 33.30 -6.40
CA ILE A 166 -17.16 33.14 -5.12
C ILE A 166 -16.20 33.42 -3.95
N PHE A 167 -15.00 32.84 -3.99
CA PHE A 167 -13.99 33.05 -2.93
C PHE A 167 -13.45 34.48 -2.87
N GLN A 168 -13.43 35.20 -4.01
CA GLN A 168 -13.02 36.61 -4.07
C GLN A 168 -14.12 37.58 -3.69
N GLY A 169 -15.30 37.11 -3.26
CA GLY A 169 -16.40 37.94 -2.85
C GLY A 169 -17.12 38.70 -3.98
N GLN A 170 -16.76 38.40 -5.22
CA GLN A 170 -17.43 38.91 -6.42
C GLN A 170 -18.48 37.89 -6.90
N GLY A 171 -19.38 37.55 -6.00
CA GLY A 171 -20.44 36.61 -6.31
C GLY A 171 -21.34 37.12 -7.43
N GLY A 172 -21.03 36.74 -8.64
CA GLY A 172 -22.03 36.73 -9.70
C GLY A 172 -23.17 35.81 -9.24
N THR A 173 -24.38 36.27 -9.44
CA THR A 173 -25.62 35.71 -8.94
C THR A 173 -25.66 34.17 -8.96
N VAL A 174 -26.26 33.57 -7.96
CA VAL A 174 -26.59 32.12 -7.86
C VAL A 174 -27.14 31.59 -9.20
N GLU A 175 -27.71 32.45 -10.00
CA GLU A 175 -28.21 32.20 -11.36
C GLU A 175 -27.14 31.76 -12.36
N SER A 176 -25.90 32.29 -12.30
CA SER A 176 -24.78 31.86 -13.17
C SER A 176 -24.23 30.49 -12.73
N LEU A 177 -24.25 30.20 -11.45
CA LEU A 177 -23.91 28.88 -10.89
C LEU A 177 -24.94 27.82 -11.29
N LEU A 178 -26.23 28.15 -11.18
CA LEU A 178 -27.32 27.25 -11.64
C LEU A 178 -27.23 26.98 -13.14
N SER A 179 -26.95 28.02 -13.95
CA SER A 179 -26.79 27.88 -15.39
C SER A 179 -25.59 26.99 -15.75
N SER A 180 -24.43 27.18 -15.10
CA SER A 180 -23.23 26.34 -15.31
C SER A 180 -23.44 24.90 -14.85
N THR A 181 -24.15 24.70 -13.73
CA THR A 181 -24.50 23.37 -13.22
C THR A 181 -25.52 22.68 -14.15
N ALA A 182 -26.47 23.40 -14.70
CA ALA A 182 -27.43 22.87 -15.65
C ALA A 182 -26.75 22.47 -16.97
N SER A 183 -25.82 23.28 -17.49
CA SER A 183 -25.02 22.94 -18.67
C SER A 183 -24.16 21.69 -18.44
N PHE A 184 -23.48 21.60 -17.29
CA PHE A 184 -22.72 20.41 -16.89
C PHE A 184 -23.59 19.15 -16.79
N SER A 185 -24.79 19.28 -16.19
CA SER A 185 -25.75 18.17 -16.07
C SER A 185 -26.28 17.74 -17.44
N THR A 186 -26.48 18.66 -18.36
CA THR A 186 -26.93 18.35 -19.74
C THR A 186 -25.84 17.63 -20.52
N GLU A 187 -24.59 18.09 -20.41
CA GLU A 187 -23.45 17.47 -21.09
C GLU A 187 -23.10 16.09 -20.50
N LEU A 188 -23.31 15.91 -19.19
CA LEU A 188 -23.22 14.60 -18.55
C LEU A 188 -24.35 13.65 -19.01
N ALA A 189 -25.53 14.18 -19.26
CA ALA A 189 -26.68 13.43 -19.80
C ALA A 189 -26.48 13.10 -21.31
N ASP A 190 -25.88 13.98 -22.08
CA ASP A 190 -25.56 13.75 -23.50
C ASP A 190 -24.41 12.73 -23.66
N ASN A 191 -23.55 12.57 -22.66
CA ASN A 191 -22.52 11.53 -22.61
C ASN A 191 -23.01 10.19 -22.02
N ASN A 192 -24.33 9.93 -22.05
CA ASN A 192 -24.92 8.67 -21.57
C ASN A 192 -24.24 7.41 -22.15
N GLN A 193 -23.76 7.46 -23.39
CA GLN A 193 -23.02 6.35 -23.99
C GLN A 193 -21.74 5.99 -23.24
N VAL A 194 -21.04 6.98 -22.69
CA VAL A 194 -19.79 6.76 -21.92
C VAL A 194 -20.15 6.14 -20.56
N ILE A 195 -21.25 6.60 -19.96
CA ILE A 195 -21.74 6.08 -18.68
C ILE A 195 -22.27 4.65 -18.87
N GLU A 196 -23.02 4.37 -19.94
CA GLU A 196 -23.47 3.02 -20.29
C GLU A 196 -22.27 2.08 -20.53
N GLN A 197 -21.27 2.48 -21.31
CA GLN A 197 -20.06 1.70 -21.52
C GLN A 197 -19.29 1.45 -20.22
N MET A 198 -19.27 2.41 -19.30
CA MET A 198 -18.63 2.24 -18.00
C MET A 198 -19.42 1.27 -17.12
N ILE A 199 -20.75 1.33 -17.13
CA ILE A 199 -21.62 0.39 -16.42
C ILE A 199 -21.47 -1.01 -17.02
N ASP A 200 -21.42 -1.14 -18.34
CA ASP A 200 -21.22 -2.42 -19.02
C ASP A 200 -19.86 -3.03 -18.73
N ASN A 201 -18.81 -2.21 -18.74
CA ASN A 201 -17.47 -2.65 -18.36
C ASN A 201 -17.38 -3.05 -16.87
N LEU A 202 -18.01 -2.30 -15.98
CA LEU A 202 -18.11 -2.66 -14.55
C LEU A 202 -18.90 -3.96 -14.35
N ASN A 203 -20.01 -4.12 -15.06
CA ASN A 203 -20.80 -5.35 -15.03
C ASN A 203 -20.02 -6.55 -15.59
N ALA A 204 -19.21 -6.36 -16.64
CA ALA A 204 -18.33 -7.40 -17.17
C ALA A 204 -17.26 -7.80 -16.15
N VAL A 205 -16.64 -6.83 -15.48
CA VAL A 205 -15.65 -7.09 -14.42
C VAL A 205 -16.29 -7.80 -13.22
N VAL A 206 -17.45 -7.32 -12.76
CA VAL A 206 -18.20 -7.96 -11.66
C VAL A 206 -18.66 -9.36 -12.07
N GLY A 207 -19.12 -9.53 -13.32
CA GLY A 207 -19.50 -10.84 -13.87
C GLY A 207 -18.33 -11.83 -13.92
N THR A 208 -17.15 -11.37 -14.31
CA THR A 208 -15.93 -12.19 -14.30
C THR A 208 -15.54 -12.58 -12.86
N LEU A 209 -15.60 -11.63 -11.94
CA LEU A 209 -15.34 -11.87 -10.51
C LEU A 209 -16.32 -12.87 -9.90
N ALA A 210 -17.60 -12.77 -10.26
CA ALA A 210 -18.66 -13.68 -9.81
C ALA A 210 -18.48 -15.08 -10.42
N ALA A 211 -18.10 -15.18 -11.69
CA ALA A 211 -17.81 -16.45 -12.36
C ALA A 211 -16.58 -17.15 -11.77
N ASP A 212 -15.53 -16.40 -11.48
CA ASP A 212 -14.33 -16.93 -10.81
C ASP A 212 -14.65 -17.37 -9.37
N GLY A 213 -15.49 -16.63 -8.65
CA GLY A 213 -15.99 -17.01 -7.33
C GLY A 213 -16.84 -18.29 -7.35
N ALA A 214 -17.68 -18.48 -8.38
CA ALA A 214 -18.47 -19.68 -8.55
C ALA A 214 -17.62 -20.92 -8.95
N GLN A 215 -16.59 -20.71 -9.77
CA GLN A 215 -15.62 -21.77 -10.10
C GLN A 215 -14.80 -22.18 -8.87
N PHE A 216 -14.44 -21.21 -8.03
CA PHE A 216 -13.73 -21.45 -6.79
C PHE A 216 -14.56 -22.25 -5.78
N SER A 217 -15.86 -21.92 -5.62
CA SER A 217 -16.79 -22.69 -4.79
C SER A 217 -17.00 -24.11 -5.34
N GLY A 218 -17.09 -24.27 -6.64
CA GLY A 218 -17.23 -25.59 -7.29
C GLY A 218 -15.95 -26.44 -7.23
N ALA A 219 -14.77 -25.84 -7.08
CA ALA A 219 -13.53 -26.54 -6.82
C ALA A 219 -13.48 -27.04 -5.37
N ILE A 220 -13.91 -26.26 -4.41
CA ILE A 220 -13.98 -26.64 -2.99
C ILE A 220 -14.92 -27.84 -2.79
N ASP A 221 -16.11 -27.83 -3.40
CA ASP A 221 -17.08 -28.95 -3.33
C ASP A 221 -16.56 -30.27 -3.93
N ARG A 222 -15.58 -30.20 -4.84
CA ARG A 222 -14.95 -31.41 -5.41
C ARG A 222 -13.84 -31.98 -4.56
N PHE A 223 -13.29 -31.21 -3.63
CA PHE A 223 -12.29 -31.68 -2.67
C PHE A 223 -12.89 -32.24 -1.37
N GLU A 224 -14.18 -31.97 -1.11
CA GLU A 224 -14.91 -32.54 0.04
C GLU A 224 -15.59 -33.89 -0.23
N ARG A 225 -15.50 -34.42 -1.44
CA ARG A 225 -15.98 -35.77 -1.81
C ARG A 225 -14.82 -36.72 -2.09
#